data_0244c526693075d3d19b6a7b7d5d1b5e
#
_entry.id   0244c526693075d3d19b6a7b7d5d1b5e
#
_cell.length_a   1.000
_cell.length_b   1.000
_cell.length_c   1.000
_cell.angle_alpha   90.00
_cell.angle_beta   90.00
_cell.angle_gamma   90.00
#
_symmetry.space_group_name_H-M   'P 1'
#
loop_
_entity.id
_entity.type
_entity.pdbx_description
1 polymer ?
#
loop_
_entity_poly.entity_id
_entity_poly.type
_entity_poly.pdbx_seq_one_letter_code
_entity_poly.pdbx_strand_id
1 'polypeptide(L)'
;VPRLKVARVLLIDDDRIQLRLTESMLKQQGIDAVGCEQLEELIEQLRTSVFDVLLTDIQMPAINGFDLVKLLRASNIPQAKTISVIAVTARSEMDESALHEHGFAGCLHKPFTVKELLQAVNEGQPATADSPLIENTENAAINLSALTAYSEDDPEAAHSIIQTFIEETRKNTDRMRQALSDKDMDGIAAMAHKLLPLFSLINASRAVALLNWLEMRRGQIFVEEAGEKVVCVLEEIQQVLKEVANRAEGNE
;
A
#
# COMPACT_ATOMS: atom_id res chain seq x y z
N VAL A 1 2.69 7.90 29.25
CA VAL A 1 2.24 7.55 27.90
C VAL A 1 2.30 8.84 27.08
N PRO A 2 3.11 8.95 26.00
CA PRO A 2 3.13 10.15 25.19
C PRO A 2 1.75 10.34 24.56
N ARG A 3 1.16 11.49 24.76
CA ARG A 3 -0.15 11.86 24.20
C ARG A 3 0.08 12.01 22.69
N LEU A 4 -0.60 11.22 21.88
CA LEU A 4 -0.62 11.38 20.43
C LEU A 4 -1.11 12.80 20.12
N LYS A 5 -0.30 13.57 19.38
CA LYS A 5 -0.66 14.93 18.96
C LYS A 5 -1.71 14.93 17.86
N VAL A 6 -1.72 13.89 17.05
CA VAL A 6 -2.57 13.74 15.87
C VAL A 6 -3.79 12.91 16.26
N ALA A 7 -4.97 13.44 16.00
CA ALA A 7 -6.25 12.80 16.32
C ALA A 7 -6.95 12.25 15.07
N ARG A 8 -6.72 12.84 13.89
CA ARG A 8 -7.44 12.47 12.66
C ARG A 8 -6.56 12.50 11.42
N VAL A 9 -6.53 11.40 10.69
CA VAL A 9 -5.70 11.19 9.50
C VAL A 9 -6.57 10.91 8.27
N LEU A 10 -6.27 11.59 7.17
CA LEU A 10 -6.85 11.34 5.87
C LEU A 10 -5.87 10.52 5.04
N LEU A 11 -6.37 9.53 4.30
CA LEU A 11 -5.57 8.61 3.49
C LEU A 11 -6.06 8.66 2.05
N ILE A 12 -5.14 8.63 1.08
CA ILE A 12 -5.49 8.36 -0.31
C ILE A 12 -4.52 7.33 -0.89
N ASP A 13 -5.07 6.25 -1.41
CA ASP A 13 -4.36 5.17 -2.09
C ASP A 13 -5.36 4.46 -3.00
N ASP A 14 -5.00 4.12 -4.21
CA ASP A 14 -5.87 3.38 -5.13
C ASP A 14 -5.95 1.87 -4.80
N ASP A 15 -5.17 1.41 -3.81
CA ASP A 15 -5.23 0.06 -3.28
C ASP A 15 -6.08 0.00 -2.00
N ARG A 16 -7.29 -0.57 -2.14
CA ARG A 16 -8.27 -0.73 -1.03
C ARG A 16 -7.72 -1.52 0.15
N ILE A 17 -6.81 -2.46 -0.09
CA ILE A 17 -6.23 -3.27 1.00
C ILE A 17 -5.27 -2.40 1.80
N GLN A 18 -4.40 -1.64 1.13
CA GLN A 18 -3.49 -0.69 1.78
C GLN A 18 -4.26 0.33 2.62
N LEU A 19 -5.35 0.89 2.08
CA LEU A 19 -6.22 1.79 2.83
C LEU A 19 -6.75 1.14 4.10
N ARG A 20 -7.39 -0.04 3.99
CA ARG A 20 -7.99 -0.73 5.13
C ARG A 20 -6.96 -1.14 6.18
N LEU A 21 -5.79 -1.63 5.78
CA LEU A 21 -4.71 -1.97 6.69
C LEU A 21 -4.23 -0.72 7.45
N THR A 22 -3.95 0.36 6.74
CA THR A 22 -3.46 1.61 7.35
C THR A 22 -4.52 2.24 8.25
N GLU A 23 -5.80 2.25 7.84
CA GLU A 23 -6.91 2.69 8.70
C GLU A 23 -7.00 1.86 9.98
N SER A 24 -6.90 0.53 9.88
CA SER A 24 -6.96 -0.38 11.02
C SER A 24 -5.80 -0.12 11.99
N MET A 25 -4.56 0.01 11.47
CA MET A 25 -3.38 0.36 12.26
C MET A 25 -3.57 1.64 13.07
N LEU A 26 -4.11 2.70 12.45
CA LEU A 26 -4.33 3.99 13.09
C LEU A 26 -5.46 3.93 14.13
N LYS A 27 -6.58 3.29 13.79
CA LYS A 27 -7.75 3.16 14.69
C LYS A 27 -7.42 2.39 15.97
N GLN A 28 -6.61 1.34 15.90
CA GLN A 28 -6.14 0.62 17.09
C GLN A 28 -5.30 1.48 18.03
N GLN A 29 -4.67 2.51 17.51
CA GLN A 29 -3.90 3.47 18.30
C GLN A 29 -4.73 4.68 18.76
N GLY A 30 -6.05 4.65 18.57
CA GLY A 30 -6.96 5.72 18.96
C GLY A 30 -6.93 6.92 18.03
N ILE A 31 -6.41 6.77 16.81
CA ILE A 31 -6.38 7.80 15.77
C ILE A 31 -7.54 7.55 14.81
N ASP A 32 -8.41 8.54 14.62
CA ASP A 32 -9.46 8.47 13.60
C ASP A 32 -8.84 8.55 12.21
N ALA A 33 -9.21 7.61 11.33
CA ALA A 33 -8.64 7.50 9.99
C ALA A 33 -9.74 7.31 8.95
N VAL A 34 -9.64 8.06 7.86
CA VAL A 34 -10.56 8.01 6.73
C VAL A 34 -9.77 7.77 5.44
N GLY A 35 -10.06 6.66 4.76
CA GLY A 35 -9.45 6.29 3.49
C GLY A 35 -10.31 6.73 2.29
N CYS A 36 -9.64 7.23 1.26
CA CYS A 36 -10.22 7.61 -0.02
C CYS A 36 -9.52 6.83 -1.14
N GLU A 37 -10.29 6.24 -2.06
CA GLU A 37 -9.74 5.57 -3.24
C GLU A 37 -9.59 6.54 -4.42
N GLN A 38 -10.30 7.67 -4.39
CA GLN A 38 -10.39 8.63 -5.49
C GLN A 38 -10.21 10.06 -5.02
N LEU A 39 -9.77 10.93 -5.94
CA LEU A 39 -9.52 12.34 -5.68
C LEU A 39 -10.79 13.07 -5.24
N GLU A 40 -11.92 12.74 -5.83
CA GLU A 40 -13.23 13.36 -5.54
C GLU A 40 -13.62 13.13 -4.08
N GLU A 41 -13.42 11.92 -3.57
CA GLU A 41 -13.68 11.57 -2.16
C GLU A 41 -12.75 12.36 -1.23
N LEU A 42 -11.46 12.45 -1.57
CA LEU A 42 -10.49 13.23 -0.81
C LEU A 42 -10.90 14.70 -0.70
N ILE A 43 -11.28 15.31 -1.82
CA ILE A 43 -11.71 16.72 -1.87
C ILE A 43 -12.97 16.94 -1.02
N GLU A 44 -13.93 16.02 -1.09
CA GLU A 44 -15.15 16.10 -0.28
C GLU A 44 -14.85 15.99 1.22
N GLN A 45 -13.98 15.07 1.61
CA GLN A 45 -13.51 14.93 2.99
C GLN A 45 -12.83 16.22 3.48
N LEU A 46 -11.95 16.82 2.69
CA LEU A 46 -11.27 18.07 3.03
C LEU A 46 -12.20 19.28 3.10
N ARG A 47 -13.38 19.24 2.47
CA ARG A 47 -14.40 20.28 2.56
C ARG A 47 -15.28 20.17 3.79
N THR A 48 -15.59 18.94 4.19
CA THR A 48 -16.62 18.63 5.20
C THR A 48 -16.05 18.33 6.58
N SER A 49 -14.78 17.98 6.67
CA SER A 49 -14.13 17.54 7.90
C SER A 49 -12.73 18.11 8.04
N VAL A 50 -12.24 18.18 9.29
CA VAL A 50 -10.87 18.65 9.59
C VAL A 50 -9.97 17.45 9.84
N PHE A 51 -8.77 17.50 9.27
CA PHE A 51 -7.72 16.47 9.42
C PHE A 51 -6.40 17.12 9.81
N ASP A 52 -5.59 16.37 10.56
CA ASP A 52 -4.27 16.83 11.00
C ASP A 52 -3.20 16.51 9.97
N VAL A 53 -3.29 15.32 9.35
CA VAL A 53 -2.30 14.79 8.41
C VAL A 53 -3.01 14.11 7.23
N LEU A 54 -2.42 14.22 6.05
CA LEU A 54 -2.76 13.46 4.86
C LEU A 54 -1.61 12.49 4.52
N LEU A 55 -1.92 11.21 4.44
CA LEU A 55 -1.03 10.20 3.86
C LEU A 55 -1.45 9.96 2.41
N THR A 56 -0.53 10.06 1.48
CA THR A 56 -0.80 9.81 0.05
C THR A 56 0.20 8.85 -0.55
N ASP A 57 -0.29 7.84 -1.28
CA ASP A 57 0.58 7.11 -2.18
C ASP A 57 1.10 8.07 -3.26
N ILE A 58 2.36 7.87 -3.66
CA ILE A 58 2.96 8.63 -4.75
C ILE A 58 2.53 8.06 -6.10
N GLN A 59 2.35 6.76 -6.21
CA GLN A 59 2.09 6.08 -7.48
C GLN A 59 0.63 5.65 -7.64
N MET A 60 -0.24 6.61 -7.94
CA MET A 60 -1.65 6.33 -8.25
C MET A 60 -1.93 6.53 -9.74
N PRO A 61 -2.83 5.73 -10.36
CA PRO A 61 -3.10 5.79 -11.80
C PRO A 61 -3.73 7.10 -12.28
N ALA A 62 -4.63 7.68 -11.47
CA ALA A 62 -5.40 8.87 -11.86
C ALA A 62 -4.62 10.17 -11.65
N ILE A 63 -3.84 10.25 -10.58
CA ILE A 63 -3.01 11.40 -10.23
C ILE A 63 -1.84 10.90 -9.38
N ASN A 64 -0.62 11.33 -9.70
CA ASN A 64 0.51 11.01 -8.84
C ASN A 64 0.52 11.92 -7.59
N GLY A 65 1.19 11.47 -6.52
CA GLY A 65 1.21 12.20 -5.26
C GLY A 65 1.79 13.61 -5.36
N PHE A 66 2.73 13.85 -6.27
CA PHE A 66 3.32 15.19 -6.49
C PHE A 66 2.33 16.18 -7.07
N ASP A 67 1.56 15.74 -8.09
CA ASP A 67 0.53 16.57 -8.71
C ASP A 67 -0.65 16.78 -7.77
N LEU A 68 -0.97 15.78 -6.93
CA LEU A 68 -1.96 15.90 -5.87
C LEU A 68 -1.59 17.04 -4.90
N VAL A 69 -0.34 17.07 -4.39
CA VAL A 69 0.10 18.13 -3.47
C VAL A 69 0.00 19.50 -4.14
N LYS A 70 0.44 19.64 -5.39
CA LYS A 70 0.31 20.90 -6.14
C LYS A 70 -1.14 21.34 -6.25
N LEU A 71 -2.05 20.42 -6.60
CA LEU A 71 -3.48 20.68 -6.71
C LEU A 71 -4.07 21.12 -5.36
N LEU A 72 -3.73 20.46 -4.27
CA LEU A 72 -4.19 20.82 -2.92
C LEU A 72 -3.71 22.23 -2.53
N ARG A 73 -2.45 22.55 -2.75
CA ARG A 73 -1.88 23.88 -2.43
C ARG A 73 -2.48 25.00 -3.28
N ALA A 74 -2.88 24.71 -4.52
CA ALA A 74 -3.56 25.65 -5.42
C ALA A 74 -5.08 25.74 -5.19
N SER A 75 -5.67 24.82 -4.42
CA SER A 75 -7.12 24.76 -4.20
C SER A 75 -7.64 25.90 -3.35
N ASN A 76 -8.96 26.13 -3.38
CA ASN A 76 -9.64 27.09 -2.51
C ASN A 76 -10.09 26.51 -1.15
N ILE A 77 -9.65 25.29 -0.83
CA ILE A 77 -9.95 24.63 0.44
C ILE A 77 -8.90 25.07 1.46
N PRO A 78 -9.25 25.79 2.54
CA PRO A 78 -8.27 26.38 3.45
C PRO A 78 -7.29 25.35 4.03
N GLN A 79 -7.79 24.22 4.57
CA GLN A 79 -6.94 23.21 5.16
C GLN A 79 -6.06 22.46 4.14
N ALA A 80 -6.49 22.32 2.88
CA ALA A 80 -5.68 21.70 1.84
C ALA A 80 -4.40 22.47 1.53
N LYS A 81 -4.37 23.78 1.82
CA LYS A 81 -3.17 24.61 1.67
C LYS A 81 -2.12 24.36 2.75
N THR A 82 -2.53 23.92 3.92
CA THR A 82 -1.67 23.88 5.13
C THR A 82 -1.53 22.51 5.74
N ILE A 83 -2.40 21.55 5.39
CA ILE A 83 -2.33 20.17 5.91
C ILE A 83 -0.96 19.56 5.67
N SER A 84 -0.41 18.91 6.68
CA SER A 84 0.81 18.14 6.56
C SER A 84 0.58 16.93 5.65
N VAL A 85 1.38 16.78 4.60
CA VAL A 85 1.26 15.68 3.64
C VAL A 85 2.49 14.78 3.74
N ILE A 86 2.27 13.51 4.00
CA ILE A 86 3.32 12.48 4.08
C ILE A 86 3.19 11.60 2.85
N ALA A 87 4.29 11.43 2.14
CA ALA A 87 4.38 10.50 1.01
C ALA A 87 4.47 9.06 1.52
N VAL A 88 3.66 8.18 0.94
CA VAL A 88 3.79 6.73 1.16
C VAL A 88 4.29 6.11 -0.14
N THR A 89 5.38 5.36 -0.10
CA THR A 89 6.02 4.85 -1.33
C THR A 89 6.66 3.49 -1.12
N ALA A 90 6.65 2.65 -2.16
CA ALA A 90 7.39 1.40 -2.22
C ALA A 90 8.87 1.59 -2.65
N ARG A 91 9.26 2.80 -3.10
CA ARG A 91 10.61 3.07 -3.59
C ARG A 91 11.51 3.57 -2.46
N SER A 92 12.57 2.82 -2.17
CA SER A 92 13.61 3.18 -1.21
C SER A 92 14.60 4.24 -1.73
N GLU A 93 14.59 4.54 -3.04
CA GLU A 93 15.55 5.45 -3.70
C GLU A 93 15.01 6.87 -3.90
N MET A 94 13.86 7.21 -3.29
CA MET A 94 13.32 8.55 -3.43
C MET A 94 14.05 9.50 -2.49
N ASP A 95 14.67 10.54 -3.07
CA ASP A 95 15.39 11.56 -2.31
C ASP A 95 14.40 12.37 -1.45
N GLU A 96 14.60 12.32 -0.14
CA GLU A 96 13.79 13.08 0.83
C GLU A 96 13.85 14.58 0.56
N SER A 97 14.98 15.08 0.07
CA SER A 97 15.14 16.50 -0.32
C SER A 97 14.16 16.87 -1.42
N ALA A 98 14.01 16.01 -2.43
CA ALA A 98 13.06 16.21 -3.52
C ALA A 98 11.62 16.19 -3.04
N LEU A 99 11.27 15.33 -2.06
CA LEU A 99 9.95 15.30 -1.46
C LEU A 99 9.63 16.61 -0.72
N HIS A 100 10.56 17.14 0.06
CA HIS A 100 10.39 18.42 0.75
C HIS A 100 10.21 19.59 -0.22
N GLU A 101 10.98 19.65 -1.30
CA GLU A 101 10.84 20.67 -2.35
C GLU A 101 9.45 20.65 -3.00
N HIS A 102 8.81 19.48 -3.07
CA HIS A 102 7.46 19.32 -3.60
C HIS A 102 6.35 19.51 -2.55
N GLY A 103 6.70 19.87 -1.30
CA GLY A 103 5.75 20.22 -0.25
C GLY A 103 5.25 19.06 0.61
N PHE A 104 5.95 17.91 0.58
CA PHE A 104 5.74 16.84 1.55
C PHE A 104 6.45 17.16 2.86
N ALA A 105 5.82 16.79 3.96
CA ALA A 105 6.39 16.95 5.31
C ALA A 105 7.26 15.75 5.71
N GLY A 106 7.12 14.62 5.03
CA GLY A 106 7.89 13.42 5.30
C GLY A 106 7.57 12.29 4.33
N CYS A 107 8.21 11.15 4.55
CA CYS A 107 8.05 9.94 3.75
C CYS A 107 7.89 8.70 4.64
N LEU A 108 7.08 7.76 4.19
CA LEU A 108 6.88 6.44 4.81
C LEU A 108 7.06 5.37 3.73
N HIS A 109 8.00 4.45 3.96
CA HIS A 109 8.32 3.40 2.99
C HIS A 109 7.48 2.14 3.24
N LYS A 110 6.85 1.61 2.19
CA LYS A 110 6.15 0.32 2.20
C LYS A 110 7.15 -0.85 2.07
N PRO A 111 7.01 -1.93 2.84
CA PRO A 111 6.09 -2.14 3.95
C PRO A 111 6.54 -1.41 5.22
N PHE A 112 5.61 -0.92 6.02
CA PHE A 112 5.88 -0.20 7.26
C PHE A 112 5.19 -0.86 8.46
N THR A 113 5.77 -0.67 9.64
CA THR A 113 5.22 -1.09 10.92
C THR A 113 4.30 -0.02 11.51
N VAL A 114 3.47 -0.40 12.50
CA VAL A 114 2.65 0.56 13.26
C VAL A 114 3.51 1.67 13.88
N LYS A 115 4.69 1.31 14.39
CA LYS A 115 5.63 2.25 15.00
C LYS A 115 6.11 3.31 14.01
N GLU A 116 6.51 2.90 12.81
CA GLU A 116 6.97 3.80 11.75
C GLU A 116 5.83 4.70 11.26
N LEU A 117 4.62 4.13 11.08
CA LEU A 117 3.43 4.88 10.74
C LEU A 117 3.11 5.96 11.78
N LEU A 118 3.10 5.63 13.07
CA LEU A 118 2.86 6.56 14.15
C LEU A 118 3.93 7.64 14.25
N GLN A 119 5.20 7.27 14.05
CA GLN A 119 6.30 8.23 14.02
C GLN A 119 6.13 9.21 12.87
N ALA A 120 5.90 8.73 11.65
CA ALA A 120 5.68 9.58 10.48
C ALA A 120 4.50 10.55 10.69
N VAL A 121 3.36 10.04 11.20
CA VAL A 121 2.15 10.83 11.43
C VAL A 121 2.34 11.89 12.53
N ASN A 122 3.06 11.59 13.62
CA ASN A 122 3.24 12.53 14.73
C ASN A 122 4.32 13.57 14.51
N GLU A 123 5.38 13.24 13.80
CA GLU A 123 6.55 14.11 13.63
C GLU A 123 6.53 14.85 12.29
N GLY A 124 5.74 14.38 11.32
CA GLY A 124 5.80 14.88 9.94
C GLY A 124 7.18 14.69 9.31
N GLN A 125 8.00 13.82 9.91
CA GLN A 125 9.36 13.51 9.50
C GLN A 125 9.47 12.04 9.06
N PRO A 126 10.41 11.72 8.16
CA PRO A 126 10.58 10.37 7.67
C PRO A 126 10.90 9.41 8.81
N ALA A 127 10.21 8.27 8.83
CA ALA A 127 10.65 7.14 9.61
C ALA A 127 12.03 6.72 9.11
N THR A 128 13.06 6.83 9.94
CA THR A 128 14.41 6.37 9.58
C THR A 128 14.35 4.88 9.27
N ALA A 129 14.95 4.49 8.16
CA ALA A 129 15.01 3.13 7.67
C ALA A 129 15.85 2.23 8.58
N ASP A 130 15.26 1.83 9.70
CA ASP A 130 15.68 0.69 10.51
C ASP A 130 14.54 -0.34 10.54
N SER A 131 14.02 -0.64 9.35
CA SER A 131 13.24 -1.87 9.19
C SER A 131 14.23 -3.03 9.21
N PRO A 132 14.03 -4.03 10.08
CA PRO A 132 14.80 -5.26 9.95
C PRO A 132 14.51 -5.80 8.55
N LEU A 133 15.56 -5.87 7.75
CA LEU A 133 15.57 -6.66 6.53
C LEU A 133 15.00 -8.03 6.92
N ILE A 134 13.86 -8.39 6.36
CA ILE A 134 13.32 -9.73 6.50
C ILE A 134 14.36 -10.64 5.88
N GLU A 135 15.16 -11.27 6.72
CA GLU A 135 16.09 -12.29 6.28
C GLU A 135 15.30 -13.34 5.51
N ASN A 136 15.69 -13.54 4.26
CA ASN A 136 15.19 -14.59 3.39
C ASN A 136 15.42 -15.95 4.07
N THR A 137 14.43 -16.44 4.79
CA THR A 137 14.35 -17.85 5.14
C THR A 137 13.58 -18.56 4.04
N GLU A 138 14.30 -19.35 3.27
CA GLU A 138 13.73 -20.32 2.34
C GLU A 138 12.72 -21.18 3.11
N ASN A 139 11.45 -21.22 2.64
CA ASN A 139 10.32 -21.96 3.24
C ASN A 139 9.64 -21.38 4.49
N ALA A 140 9.51 -20.08 4.64
CA ALA A 140 8.58 -19.55 5.64
C ALA A 140 7.12 -19.82 5.21
N ALA A 141 6.34 -20.44 6.07
CA ALA A 141 4.90 -20.63 5.86
C ALA A 141 4.22 -19.26 5.71
N ILE A 142 3.19 -19.19 4.84
CA ILE A 142 2.41 -17.96 4.62
C ILE A 142 1.91 -17.42 5.97
N ASN A 143 2.24 -16.17 6.26
CA ASN A 143 1.90 -15.53 7.52
C ASN A 143 0.61 -14.72 7.41
N LEU A 144 -0.54 -15.37 7.61
CA LEU A 144 -1.83 -14.68 7.61
C LEU A 144 -2.05 -13.79 8.84
N SER A 145 -1.37 -14.08 9.96
CA SER A 145 -1.49 -13.24 11.15
C SER A 145 -0.98 -11.80 10.90
N ALA A 146 -0.12 -11.60 9.91
CA ALA A 146 0.28 -10.26 9.49
C ALA A 146 -0.87 -9.47 8.85
N LEU A 147 -1.80 -10.11 8.13
CA LEU A 147 -3.02 -9.47 7.61
C LEU A 147 -4.04 -9.14 8.69
N THR A 148 -4.13 -10.00 9.72
CA THR A 148 -5.12 -9.89 10.79
C THR A 148 -4.56 -9.36 12.11
N ALA A 149 -3.26 -9.08 12.18
CA ALA A 149 -2.58 -8.58 13.39
C ALA A 149 -3.22 -7.29 13.94
N TYR A 150 -3.88 -6.53 13.08
CA TYR A 150 -4.51 -5.26 13.42
C TYR A 150 -6.01 -5.36 13.69
N SER A 151 -6.55 -6.59 13.74
CA SER A 151 -7.97 -6.86 14.01
C SER A 151 -8.15 -7.97 15.06
N GLU A 152 -7.16 -8.17 15.94
CA GLU A 152 -7.12 -9.28 16.92
C GLU A 152 -8.35 -9.32 17.84
N ASP A 153 -8.96 -8.17 18.10
CA ASP A 153 -10.17 -8.05 18.94
C ASP A 153 -11.48 -7.95 18.15
N ASP A 154 -11.41 -7.96 16.80
CA ASP A 154 -12.58 -7.85 15.93
C ASP A 154 -12.55 -8.90 14.79
N PRO A 155 -13.22 -10.05 14.97
CA PRO A 155 -13.27 -11.11 13.96
C PRO A 155 -13.93 -10.70 12.64
N GLU A 156 -14.90 -9.75 12.68
CA GLU A 156 -15.56 -9.26 11.46
C GLU A 156 -14.60 -8.38 10.66
N ALA A 157 -13.82 -7.54 11.33
CA ALA A 157 -12.77 -6.74 10.69
C ALA A 157 -11.68 -7.64 10.07
N ALA A 158 -11.23 -8.68 10.79
CA ALA A 158 -10.28 -9.66 10.29
C ALA A 158 -10.78 -10.34 9.02
N HIS A 159 -12.01 -10.83 9.06
CA HIS A 159 -12.64 -11.48 7.91
C HIS A 159 -12.77 -10.52 6.72
N SER A 160 -13.19 -9.29 6.96
CA SER A 160 -13.31 -8.25 5.92
C SER A 160 -11.96 -7.94 5.25
N ILE A 161 -10.86 -7.89 6.01
CA ILE A 161 -9.51 -7.67 5.48
C ILE A 161 -9.10 -8.83 4.57
N ILE A 162 -9.30 -10.08 5.01
CA ILE A 162 -8.97 -11.27 4.21
C ILE A 162 -9.80 -11.31 2.92
N GLN A 163 -11.09 -11.05 2.99
CA GLN A 163 -11.95 -11.01 1.80
C GLN A 163 -11.50 -9.93 0.81
N THR A 164 -11.20 -8.74 1.31
CA THR A 164 -10.69 -7.65 0.48
C THR A 164 -9.34 -8.02 -0.17
N PHE A 165 -8.45 -8.69 0.57
CA PHE A 165 -7.19 -9.21 0.02
C PHE A 165 -7.43 -10.19 -1.14
N ILE A 166 -8.35 -11.15 -0.97
CA ILE A 166 -8.69 -12.13 -2.00
C ILE A 166 -9.26 -11.44 -3.25
N GLU A 167 -10.22 -10.52 -3.07
CA GLU A 167 -10.89 -9.81 -4.16
C GLU A 167 -9.92 -8.95 -4.97
N GLU A 168 -9.13 -8.11 -4.30
CA GLU A 168 -8.18 -7.22 -4.97
C GLU A 168 -7.03 -7.99 -5.62
N THR A 169 -6.56 -9.07 -4.98
CA THR A 169 -5.55 -9.94 -5.59
C THR A 169 -6.09 -10.57 -6.88
N ARG A 170 -7.32 -11.08 -6.89
CA ARG A 170 -7.97 -11.63 -8.10
C ARG A 170 -8.09 -10.57 -9.20
N LYS A 171 -8.58 -9.39 -8.86
CA LYS A 171 -8.72 -8.27 -9.80
C LYS A 171 -7.38 -7.86 -10.42
N ASN A 172 -6.32 -7.77 -9.63
CA ASN A 172 -4.98 -7.42 -10.13
C ASN A 172 -4.35 -8.55 -10.95
N THR A 173 -4.60 -9.81 -10.61
CA THR A 173 -4.15 -10.95 -11.42
C THR A 173 -4.88 -11.05 -12.75
N ASP A 174 -6.17 -10.72 -12.82
CA ASP A 174 -6.91 -10.68 -14.08
C ASP A 174 -6.40 -9.56 -15.00
N ARG A 175 -6.09 -8.39 -14.45
CA ARG A 175 -5.44 -7.30 -15.19
C ARG A 175 -4.04 -7.69 -15.67
N MET A 176 -3.27 -8.42 -14.85
CA MET A 176 -1.96 -8.93 -15.25
C MET A 176 -2.07 -9.94 -16.40
N ARG A 177 -3.08 -10.82 -16.41
CA ARG A 177 -3.38 -11.72 -17.54
C ARG A 177 -3.72 -10.96 -18.81
N GLN A 178 -4.51 -9.89 -18.69
CA GLN A 178 -4.84 -9.05 -19.83
C GLN A 178 -3.59 -8.37 -20.38
N ALA A 179 -2.78 -7.74 -19.51
CA ALA A 179 -1.52 -7.12 -19.91
C ALA A 179 -0.55 -8.11 -20.56
N LEU A 180 -0.51 -9.36 -20.09
CA LEU A 180 0.24 -10.44 -20.73
C LEU A 180 -0.25 -10.73 -22.16
N SER A 181 -1.56 -10.84 -22.34
CA SER A 181 -2.19 -11.06 -23.66
C SER A 181 -1.87 -9.93 -24.64
N ASP A 182 -1.84 -8.70 -24.13
CA ASP A 182 -1.56 -7.49 -24.91
C ASP A 182 -0.05 -7.23 -25.08
N LYS A 183 0.81 -8.07 -24.47
CA LYS A 183 2.27 -7.89 -24.39
C LYS A 183 2.67 -6.52 -23.83
N ASP A 184 1.86 -6.00 -22.92
CA ASP A 184 2.06 -4.72 -22.24
C ASP A 184 2.95 -4.89 -21.00
N MET A 185 4.25 -4.62 -21.15
CA MET A 185 5.21 -4.76 -20.05
C MET A 185 4.96 -3.76 -18.93
N ASP A 186 4.51 -2.55 -19.26
CA ASP A 186 4.20 -1.52 -18.26
C ASP A 186 2.96 -1.89 -17.44
N GLY A 187 1.95 -2.44 -18.08
CA GLY A 187 0.78 -3.00 -17.40
C GLY A 187 1.14 -4.16 -16.48
N ILE A 188 1.99 -5.08 -16.93
CA ILE A 188 2.51 -6.19 -16.10
C ILE A 188 3.26 -5.64 -14.88
N ALA A 189 4.20 -4.72 -15.09
CA ALA A 189 5.01 -4.13 -14.02
C ALA A 189 4.14 -3.31 -13.03
N ALA A 190 3.10 -2.63 -13.51
CA ALA A 190 2.16 -1.91 -12.65
C ALA A 190 1.37 -2.86 -11.73
N MET A 191 0.93 -4.01 -12.24
CA MET A 191 0.25 -5.01 -11.42
C MET A 191 1.20 -5.71 -10.45
N ALA A 192 2.44 -5.99 -10.88
CA ALA A 192 3.48 -6.53 -10.00
C ALA A 192 3.75 -5.58 -8.83
N HIS A 193 3.88 -4.28 -9.09
CA HIS A 193 4.04 -3.23 -8.06
C HIS A 193 2.90 -3.26 -7.02
N LYS A 194 1.64 -3.38 -7.46
CA LYS A 194 0.49 -3.42 -6.56
C LYS A 194 0.44 -4.68 -5.69
N LEU A 195 0.82 -5.83 -6.23
CA LEU A 195 0.78 -7.10 -5.52
C LEU A 195 1.97 -7.26 -4.54
N LEU A 196 3.11 -6.68 -4.86
CA LEU A 196 4.37 -6.88 -4.15
C LEU A 196 4.30 -6.57 -2.65
N PRO A 197 3.75 -5.42 -2.17
CA PRO A 197 3.66 -5.12 -0.75
C PRO A 197 2.81 -6.15 0.01
N LEU A 198 1.72 -6.61 -0.60
CA LEU A 198 0.78 -7.56 0.00
C LEU A 198 1.40 -8.94 0.18
N PHE A 199 2.10 -9.41 -0.85
CA PHE A 199 2.76 -10.71 -0.83
C PHE A 199 4.01 -10.70 0.04
N SER A 200 4.68 -9.56 0.18
CA SER A 200 5.75 -9.35 1.15
C SER A 200 5.24 -9.44 2.59
N LEU A 201 4.09 -8.82 2.88
CA LEU A 201 3.48 -8.81 4.21
C LEU A 201 3.16 -10.23 4.71
N ILE A 202 2.69 -11.11 3.83
CA ILE A 202 2.34 -12.50 4.16
C ILE A 202 3.52 -13.48 4.00
N ASN A 203 4.73 -12.98 3.77
CA ASN A 203 5.95 -13.78 3.56
C ASN A 203 5.87 -14.78 2.38
N ALA A 204 5.13 -14.47 1.32
CA ALA A 204 5.05 -15.29 0.12
C ALA A 204 6.30 -15.12 -0.76
N SER A 205 7.45 -15.57 -0.27
CA SER A 205 8.79 -15.27 -0.81
C SER A 205 8.96 -15.58 -2.30
N ARG A 206 8.37 -16.69 -2.79
CA ARG A 206 8.45 -17.04 -4.23
C ARG A 206 7.68 -16.07 -5.11
N ALA A 207 6.46 -15.71 -4.70
CA ALA A 207 5.67 -14.70 -5.42
C ALA A 207 6.38 -13.34 -5.38
N VAL A 208 6.91 -12.93 -4.24
CA VAL A 208 7.68 -11.68 -4.08
C VAL A 208 8.87 -11.63 -5.02
N ALA A 209 9.68 -12.69 -5.11
CA ALA A 209 10.83 -12.72 -6.01
C ALA A 209 10.43 -12.54 -7.49
N LEU A 210 9.35 -13.20 -7.92
CA LEU A 210 8.83 -13.10 -9.29
C LEU A 210 8.22 -11.71 -9.57
N LEU A 211 7.46 -11.17 -8.63
CA LEU A 211 6.85 -9.83 -8.73
C LEU A 211 7.93 -8.74 -8.81
N ASN A 212 8.97 -8.80 -7.98
CA ASN A 212 10.11 -7.90 -8.04
C ASN A 212 10.79 -7.94 -9.41
N TRP A 213 11.03 -9.15 -9.93
CA TRP A 213 11.65 -9.31 -11.24
C TRP A 213 10.83 -8.66 -12.36
N LEU A 214 9.49 -8.77 -12.31
CA LEU A 214 8.59 -8.15 -13.28
C LEU A 214 8.53 -6.62 -13.13
N GLU A 215 8.47 -6.12 -11.89
CA GLU A 215 8.42 -4.68 -11.62
C GLU A 215 9.67 -3.93 -12.11
N MET A 216 10.85 -4.50 -11.91
CA MET A 216 12.13 -3.92 -12.35
C MET A 216 12.23 -3.75 -13.88
N ARG A 217 11.31 -4.32 -14.65
CA ARG A 217 11.27 -4.24 -16.11
C ARG A 217 10.28 -3.21 -16.67
N ARG A 218 9.76 -2.37 -15.82
CA ARG A 218 8.93 -1.24 -16.25
C ARG A 218 9.68 -0.38 -17.27
N GLY A 219 9.00 0.02 -18.35
CA GLY A 219 9.59 0.79 -19.45
C GLY A 219 10.45 -0.03 -20.42
N GLN A 220 10.54 -1.36 -20.25
CA GLN A 220 11.26 -2.25 -21.16
C GLN A 220 10.32 -2.86 -22.20
N ILE A 221 10.90 -3.30 -23.30
CA ILE A 221 10.16 -4.05 -24.33
C ILE A 221 9.79 -5.43 -23.79
N PHE A 222 8.57 -5.89 -24.09
CA PHE A 222 8.13 -7.23 -23.71
C PHE A 222 9.02 -8.30 -24.34
N VAL A 223 9.50 -9.22 -23.50
CA VAL A 223 10.30 -10.39 -23.89
C VAL A 223 9.58 -11.68 -23.46
N GLU A 224 9.84 -12.78 -24.15
CA GLU A 224 9.18 -14.07 -23.91
C GLU A 224 9.43 -14.59 -22.48
N GLU A 225 10.63 -14.36 -21.94
CA GLU A 225 10.96 -14.66 -20.55
C GLU A 225 10.02 -13.96 -19.55
N ALA A 226 9.60 -12.72 -19.84
CA ALA A 226 8.63 -12.00 -19.00
C ALA A 226 7.27 -12.72 -19.01
N GLY A 227 6.84 -13.23 -20.16
CA GLY A 227 5.63 -14.04 -20.28
C GLY A 227 5.67 -15.30 -19.41
N GLU A 228 6.78 -16.05 -19.46
CA GLU A 228 6.99 -17.23 -18.62
C GLU A 228 6.95 -16.87 -17.12
N LYS A 229 7.60 -15.79 -16.72
CA LYS A 229 7.59 -15.32 -15.33
C LYS A 229 6.19 -14.89 -14.86
N VAL A 230 5.40 -14.25 -15.73
CA VAL A 230 4.00 -13.92 -15.43
C VAL A 230 3.18 -15.18 -15.19
N VAL A 231 3.32 -16.21 -16.03
CA VAL A 231 2.63 -17.48 -15.81
C VAL A 231 3.02 -18.09 -14.46
N CYS A 232 4.32 -18.16 -14.15
CA CYS A 232 4.81 -18.69 -12.88
C CYS A 232 4.24 -17.91 -11.67
N VAL A 233 4.21 -16.58 -11.72
CA VAL A 233 3.69 -15.78 -10.60
C VAL A 233 2.18 -15.95 -10.44
N LEU A 234 1.42 -16.07 -11.55
CA LEU A 234 -0.03 -16.30 -11.50
C LEU A 234 -0.37 -17.65 -10.87
N GLU A 235 0.41 -18.69 -11.14
CA GLU A 235 0.28 -20.01 -10.51
C GLU A 235 0.58 -19.92 -9.01
N GLU A 236 1.66 -19.26 -8.63
CA GLU A 236 2.05 -19.08 -7.23
C GLU A 236 0.99 -18.29 -6.46
N ILE A 237 0.49 -17.18 -7.01
CA ILE A 237 -0.60 -16.39 -6.42
C ILE A 237 -1.86 -17.24 -6.23
N GLN A 238 -2.20 -18.09 -7.20
CA GLN A 238 -3.36 -18.96 -7.09
C GLN A 238 -3.23 -19.98 -5.94
N GLN A 239 -2.02 -20.50 -5.71
CA GLN A 239 -1.77 -21.37 -4.55
C GLN A 239 -1.90 -20.62 -3.23
N VAL A 240 -1.31 -19.42 -3.15
CA VAL A 240 -1.43 -18.54 -1.98
C VAL A 240 -2.90 -18.23 -1.68
N LEU A 241 -3.69 -17.86 -2.67
CA LEU A 241 -5.12 -17.56 -2.48
C LEU A 241 -5.91 -18.77 -1.97
N LYS A 242 -5.60 -19.97 -2.42
CA LYS A 242 -6.22 -21.21 -1.91
C LYS A 242 -5.87 -21.42 -0.44
N GLU A 243 -4.62 -21.24 -0.07
CA GLU A 243 -4.17 -21.40 1.32
C GLU A 243 -4.82 -20.36 2.23
N VAL A 244 -4.89 -19.10 1.78
CA VAL A 244 -5.56 -18.01 2.50
C VAL A 244 -7.05 -18.32 2.71
N ALA A 245 -7.76 -18.76 1.67
CA ALA A 245 -9.18 -19.09 1.75
C ALA A 245 -9.42 -20.26 2.71
N ASN A 246 -8.64 -21.34 2.61
CA ASN A 246 -8.79 -22.52 3.50
C ASN A 246 -8.59 -22.16 4.98
N ARG A 247 -7.60 -21.34 5.29
CA ARG A 247 -7.34 -20.90 6.67
C ARG A 247 -8.40 -19.92 7.18
N ALA A 248 -8.98 -19.08 6.30
CA ALA A 248 -10.06 -18.18 6.66
C ALA A 248 -11.37 -18.92 7.00
N GLU A 249 -11.60 -20.09 6.39
CA GLU A 249 -12.75 -20.95 6.64
C GLU A 249 -12.57 -21.92 7.84
N GLY A 250 -11.43 -21.88 8.52
CA GLY A 250 -11.13 -22.71 9.69
C GLY A 250 -10.88 -24.20 9.38
N ASN A 251 -10.61 -24.53 8.12
CA ASN A 251 -10.20 -25.86 7.70
C ASN A 251 -8.67 -25.97 7.81
N GLU A 252 -8.19 -26.57 8.91
CA GLU A 252 -6.80 -27.05 9.04
C GLU A 252 -6.57 -28.29 8.16
#